data_564901739210d407cf2588836cdc5316
#
_entry.id   564901739210d407cf2588836cdc5316
#
_cell.length_a   1.000
_cell.length_b   1.000
_cell.length_c   1.000
_cell.angle_alpha   90.00
_cell.angle_beta   90.00
_cell.angle_gamma   90.00
#
_symmetry.space_group_name_H-M   'P 1'
#
loop_
_entity.id
_entity.type
_entity.pdbx_description
1 polymer ?
#
loop_
_entity_poly.entity_id
_entity_poly.type
_entity_poly.pdbx_seq_one_letter_code
_entity_poly.pdbx_strand_id
1 'polypeptide(L)'
;MVDVAALPADALVARASAPAMDSAIAAIGEAQIVVAASPTYRALYTGVMKSFFDLMPHGHLAGKICVPIHTAGSPQHFLTIEYGMRPLFASLDGVPIAGVYATDDQFVEGRPAGQLLARIETVAAAAVALARAAPA
;
A
#
# COMPACT_ATOMS: atom_id res chain seq x y z
N MET A 1 8.37 -7.40 5.20
CA MET A 1 8.19 -6.39 4.14
C MET A 1 8.28 -7.08 2.78
N VAL A 2 7.35 -6.78 1.85
CA VAL A 2 7.36 -7.32 0.49
C VAL A 2 7.82 -6.20 -0.45
N ASP A 3 8.91 -6.41 -1.17
CA ASP A 3 9.32 -5.56 -2.29
C ASP A 3 8.73 -6.13 -3.58
N VAL A 4 7.65 -5.51 -4.03
CA VAL A 4 6.91 -5.98 -5.22
C VAL A 4 7.77 -5.88 -6.50
N ALA A 5 8.68 -4.91 -6.57
CA ALA A 5 9.56 -4.75 -7.74
C ALA A 5 10.65 -5.84 -7.83
N ALA A 6 10.94 -6.53 -6.73
CA ALA A 6 11.87 -7.64 -6.70
C ALA A 6 11.23 -9.01 -7.02
N LEU A 7 9.90 -9.07 -7.17
CA LEU A 7 9.19 -10.30 -7.53
C LEU A 7 9.42 -10.65 -9.02
N PRO A 8 9.41 -11.95 -9.38
CA PRO A 8 9.61 -12.38 -10.76
C PRO A 8 8.57 -11.77 -11.72
N ALA A 9 9.04 -11.10 -12.76
CA ALA A 9 8.18 -10.35 -13.68
C ALA A 9 7.12 -11.24 -14.36
N ASP A 10 7.49 -12.46 -14.75
CA ASP A 10 6.56 -13.41 -15.37
C ASP A 10 5.46 -13.85 -14.40
N ALA A 11 5.76 -13.94 -13.09
CA ALA A 11 4.77 -14.23 -12.08
C ALA A 11 3.82 -13.03 -11.87
N LEU A 12 4.34 -11.81 -11.85
CA LEU A 12 3.54 -10.57 -11.73
C LEU A 12 2.53 -10.39 -12.87
N VAL A 13 2.80 -10.96 -14.05
CA VAL A 13 1.87 -10.91 -15.20
C VAL A 13 1.15 -12.26 -15.43
N ALA A 14 1.12 -13.12 -14.44
CA ALA A 14 0.43 -14.43 -14.47
C ALA A 14 0.89 -15.39 -15.58
N ARG A 15 2.15 -15.28 -16.05
CA ARG A 15 2.74 -16.18 -17.04
C ARG A 15 3.48 -17.35 -16.42
N ALA A 16 3.85 -17.24 -15.15
CA ALA A 16 4.52 -18.30 -14.38
C ALA A 16 4.04 -18.26 -12.93
N SER A 17 4.12 -19.37 -12.25
CA SER A 17 4.03 -19.44 -10.79
C SER A 17 5.41 -19.24 -10.18
N ALA A 18 5.49 -18.64 -9.00
CA ALA A 18 6.75 -18.48 -8.28
C ALA A 18 6.52 -18.55 -6.76
N PRO A 19 7.30 -19.37 -6.03
CA PRO A 19 7.16 -19.45 -4.55
C PRO A 19 7.31 -18.11 -3.84
N ALA A 20 8.09 -17.19 -4.41
CA ALA A 20 8.22 -15.84 -3.86
C ALA A 20 6.91 -15.04 -3.93
N MET A 21 6.12 -15.23 -5.00
CA MET A 21 4.80 -14.62 -5.16
C MET A 21 3.81 -15.21 -4.14
N ASP A 22 3.77 -16.52 -4.02
CA ASP A 22 2.88 -17.23 -3.09
C ASP A 22 3.19 -16.80 -1.64
N SER A 23 4.47 -16.73 -1.29
CA SER A 23 4.92 -16.27 0.03
C SER A 23 4.55 -14.80 0.29
N ALA A 24 4.65 -13.93 -0.73
CA ALA A 24 4.29 -12.53 -0.61
C ALA A 24 2.78 -12.35 -0.39
N ILE A 25 1.95 -13.07 -1.14
CA ILE A 25 0.49 -13.05 -0.98
C ILE A 25 0.10 -13.62 0.39
N ALA A 26 0.68 -14.74 0.82
CA ALA A 26 0.43 -15.33 2.12
C ALA A 26 0.77 -14.35 3.27
N ALA A 27 1.91 -13.66 3.19
CA ALA A 27 2.31 -12.68 4.20
C ALA A 27 1.31 -11.51 4.32
N ILE A 28 0.70 -11.08 3.21
CA ILE A 28 -0.39 -10.10 3.24
C ILE A 28 -1.63 -10.71 3.91
N GLY A 29 -1.94 -11.97 3.62
CA GLY A 29 -3.07 -12.70 4.22
C GLY A 29 -2.99 -12.80 5.75
N GLU A 30 -1.80 -12.93 6.31
CA GLU A 30 -1.55 -13.04 7.76
C GLU A 30 -1.54 -11.69 8.48
N ALA A 31 -1.42 -10.57 7.76
CA ALA A 31 -1.31 -9.25 8.36
C ALA A 31 -2.68 -8.72 8.83
N GLN A 32 -2.71 -8.01 9.95
CA GLN A 32 -3.87 -7.22 10.38
C GLN A 32 -3.87 -5.81 9.79
N ILE A 33 -2.68 -5.28 9.51
CA ILE A 33 -2.48 -3.96 8.91
C ILE A 33 -1.65 -4.15 7.65
N VAL A 34 -2.14 -3.63 6.54
CA VAL A 34 -1.44 -3.63 5.25
C VAL A 34 -1.08 -2.20 4.88
N VAL A 35 0.21 -1.90 4.86
CA VAL A 35 0.72 -0.62 4.37
C VAL A 35 1.21 -0.82 2.94
N ALA A 36 0.56 -0.17 1.98
CA ALA A 36 1.00 -0.23 0.58
C ALA A 36 1.55 1.12 0.14
N ALA A 37 2.83 1.13 -0.21
CA ALA A 37 3.55 2.33 -0.64
C ALA A 37 3.93 2.24 -2.12
N SER A 38 3.66 3.29 -2.87
CA SER A 38 3.99 3.39 -4.30
C SER A 38 4.47 4.79 -4.66
N PRO A 39 5.48 4.92 -5.53
CA PRO A 39 5.67 6.17 -6.24
C PRO A 39 4.48 6.44 -7.16
N THR A 40 4.24 7.72 -7.43
CA THR A 40 3.17 8.15 -8.34
C THR A 40 3.71 8.23 -9.76
N TYR A 41 3.26 7.33 -10.62
CA TYR A 41 3.54 7.36 -12.05
C TYR A 41 2.25 7.59 -12.83
N ARG A 42 2.24 8.62 -13.71
CA ARG A 42 1.05 8.97 -14.51
C ARG A 42 -0.21 9.16 -13.66
N ALA A 43 -0.06 9.91 -12.56
CA ALA A 43 -1.13 10.28 -11.64
C ALA A 43 -1.77 9.08 -10.89
N LEU A 44 -1.06 7.95 -10.75
CA LEU A 44 -1.56 6.77 -10.06
C LEU A 44 -0.40 5.97 -9.46
N TYR A 45 -0.71 4.94 -8.67
CA TYR A 45 0.26 3.93 -8.26
C TYR A 45 0.83 3.18 -9.47
N THR A 46 1.97 2.53 -9.29
CA THR A 46 2.67 1.84 -10.39
C THR A 46 1.89 0.65 -10.93
N GLY A 47 2.08 0.34 -12.24
CA GLY A 47 1.53 -0.87 -12.85
C GLY A 47 2.03 -2.15 -12.16
N VAL A 48 3.27 -2.15 -11.64
CA VAL A 48 3.82 -3.28 -10.87
C VAL A 48 3.01 -3.54 -9.61
N MET A 49 2.64 -2.49 -8.87
CA MET A 49 1.74 -2.63 -7.71
C MET A 49 0.39 -3.19 -8.14
N LYS A 50 -0.21 -2.65 -9.21
CA LYS A 50 -1.50 -3.14 -9.71
C LYS A 50 -1.44 -4.63 -10.06
N SER A 51 -0.39 -5.06 -10.79
CA SER A 51 -0.19 -6.46 -11.16
C SER A 51 -0.12 -7.38 -9.94
N PHE A 52 0.53 -6.95 -8.86
CA PHE A 52 0.59 -7.73 -7.63
C PHE A 52 -0.78 -7.86 -6.95
N PHE A 53 -1.54 -6.77 -6.85
CA PHE A 53 -2.87 -6.80 -6.25
C PHE A 53 -3.87 -7.59 -7.09
N ASP A 54 -3.73 -7.60 -8.41
CA ASP A 54 -4.59 -8.36 -9.33
C ASP A 54 -4.49 -9.88 -9.15
N LEU A 55 -3.41 -10.35 -8.55
CA LEU A 55 -3.17 -11.78 -8.30
C LEU A 55 -3.70 -12.24 -6.93
N MET A 56 -4.17 -11.33 -6.10
CA MET A 56 -4.75 -11.68 -4.81
C MET A 56 -6.14 -12.30 -4.97
N PRO A 57 -6.48 -13.33 -4.19
CA PRO A 57 -7.84 -13.87 -4.15
C PRO A 57 -8.88 -12.82 -3.74
N HIS A 58 -10.13 -13.01 -4.14
CA HIS A 58 -11.23 -12.19 -3.65
C HIS A 58 -11.27 -12.18 -2.13
N GLY A 59 -11.55 -11.01 -1.55
CA GLY A 59 -11.63 -10.86 -0.09
C GLY A 59 -10.30 -11.01 0.65
N HIS A 60 -9.17 -11.00 -0.05
CA HIS A 60 -7.86 -11.24 0.58
C HIS A 60 -7.49 -10.21 1.65
N LEU A 61 -8.07 -9.01 1.56
CA LEU A 61 -7.89 -7.93 2.53
C LEU A 61 -9.08 -7.80 3.50
N ALA A 62 -10.02 -8.75 3.51
CA ALA A 62 -11.21 -8.66 4.35
C ALA A 62 -10.84 -8.43 5.83
N GLY A 63 -11.42 -7.37 6.43
CA GLY A 63 -11.17 -6.97 7.81
C GLY A 63 -9.81 -6.36 8.10
N LYS A 64 -8.90 -6.29 7.13
CA LYS A 64 -7.57 -5.70 7.32
C LYS A 64 -7.61 -4.18 7.20
N ILE A 65 -6.91 -3.49 8.09
CA ILE A 65 -6.71 -2.05 8.02
C ILE A 65 -5.69 -1.75 6.92
N CYS A 66 -6.08 -0.97 5.92
CA CYS A 66 -5.23 -0.67 4.77
C CYS A 66 -4.78 0.80 4.80
N VAL A 67 -3.47 1.01 4.79
CA VAL A 67 -2.84 2.34 4.81
C VAL A 67 -2.20 2.63 3.46
N PRO A 68 -2.77 3.53 2.64
CA PRO A 68 -2.17 3.92 1.38
C PRO A 68 -1.06 4.95 1.60
N ILE A 69 0.08 4.76 0.91
CA ILE A 69 1.17 5.74 0.87
C ILE A 69 1.54 6.01 -0.59
N HIS A 70 1.57 7.27 -0.98
CA HIS A 70 2.10 7.71 -2.26
C HIS A 70 3.25 8.69 -2.09
N THR A 71 4.27 8.56 -2.95
CA THR A 71 5.33 9.55 -3.08
C THR A 71 5.35 10.13 -4.49
N ALA A 72 5.69 11.40 -4.63
CA ALA A 72 5.82 12.08 -5.93
C ALA A 72 6.73 13.30 -5.86
N GLY A 73 7.22 13.75 -7.01
CA GLY A 73 7.99 15.00 -7.12
C GLY A 73 7.14 16.27 -7.01
N SER A 74 5.81 16.17 -6.87
CA SER A 74 4.91 17.33 -6.88
C SER A 74 3.64 17.05 -6.07
N PRO A 75 3.03 18.08 -5.43
CA PRO A 75 1.79 17.91 -4.67
C PRO A 75 0.54 17.75 -5.54
N GLN A 76 0.63 17.89 -6.87
CA GLN A 76 -0.53 17.93 -7.77
C GLN A 76 -1.33 16.63 -7.83
N HIS A 77 -0.75 15.51 -7.44
CA HIS A 77 -1.37 14.18 -7.54
C HIS A 77 -1.85 13.62 -6.19
N PHE A 78 -2.07 14.47 -5.18
CA PHE A 78 -2.45 13.99 -3.84
C PHE A 78 -3.77 13.20 -3.82
N LEU A 79 -4.64 13.38 -4.80
CA LEU A 79 -5.89 12.64 -4.94
C LEU A 79 -5.72 11.18 -5.40
N THR A 80 -4.49 10.75 -5.77
CA THR A 80 -4.21 9.35 -6.13
C THR A 80 -4.57 8.37 -5.03
N ILE A 81 -4.47 8.79 -3.76
CA ILE A 81 -4.90 7.99 -2.62
C ILE A 81 -6.39 7.73 -2.68
N GLU A 82 -7.20 8.78 -2.88
CA GLU A 82 -8.66 8.69 -2.83
C GLU A 82 -9.25 7.97 -4.05
N TYR A 83 -8.73 8.26 -5.25
CA TYR A 83 -9.27 7.72 -6.51
C TYR A 83 -8.54 6.49 -7.02
N GLY A 84 -7.40 6.12 -6.43
CA GLY A 84 -6.63 4.95 -6.82
C GLY A 84 -6.53 3.90 -5.73
N MET A 85 -5.81 4.19 -4.65
CA MET A 85 -5.51 3.19 -3.62
C MET A 85 -6.72 2.77 -2.80
N ARG A 86 -7.61 3.70 -2.43
CA ARG A 86 -8.81 3.34 -1.66
C ARG A 86 -9.74 2.40 -2.42
N PRO A 87 -10.10 2.63 -3.70
CA PRO A 87 -10.84 1.66 -4.49
C PRO A 87 -10.13 0.32 -4.65
N LEU A 88 -8.79 0.32 -4.82
CA LEU A 88 -8.02 -0.91 -4.93
C LEU A 88 -8.16 -1.77 -3.68
N PHE A 89 -8.00 -1.19 -2.49
CA PHE A 89 -8.18 -1.94 -1.24
C PHE A 89 -9.63 -2.39 -1.04
N ALA A 90 -10.60 -1.53 -1.34
CA ALA A 90 -12.01 -1.85 -1.21
C ALA A 90 -12.44 -2.99 -2.14
N SER A 91 -11.82 -3.13 -3.33
CA SER A 91 -12.10 -4.24 -4.26
C SER A 91 -11.67 -5.61 -3.72
N LEU A 92 -10.85 -5.65 -2.68
CA LEU A 92 -10.40 -6.86 -1.97
C LEU A 92 -10.97 -6.93 -0.54
N ASP A 93 -12.04 -6.19 -0.25
CA ASP A 93 -12.73 -6.09 1.05
C ASP A 93 -11.86 -5.51 2.19
N GLY A 94 -10.78 -4.80 1.85
CA GLY A 94 -9.94 -4.09 2.81
C GLY A 94 -10.64 -2.85 3.37
N VAL A 95 -10.21 -2.41 4.56
CA VAL A 95 -10.69 -1.18 5.23
C VAL A 95 -9.66 -0.07 5.05
N PRO A 96 -9.76 0.75 3.99
CA PRO A 96 -8.82 1.84 3.77
C PRO A 96 -9.05 2.97 4.77
N ILE A 97 -7.99 3.37 5.46
CA ILE A 97 -7.98 4.53 6.36
C ILE A 97 -7.30 5.74 5.70
N ALA A 98 -7.08 6.81 6.46
CA ALA A 98 -6.32 7.95 6.00
C ALA A 98 -4.93 7.51 5.52
N GLY A 99 -4.50 8.04 4.38
CA GLY A 99 -3.20 7.74 3.80
C GLY A 99 -2.18 8.86 3.97
N VAL A 100 -0.98 8.62 3.45
CA VAL A 100 0.10 9.59 3.43
C VAL A 100 0.51 9.86 1.98
N TYR A 101 0.34 11.11 1.55
CA TYR A 101 0.96 11.60 0.33
C TYR A 101 2.20 12.40 0.70
N ALA A 102 3.34 12.06 0.13
CA ALA A 102 4.61 12.70 0.40
C ALA A 102 5.25 13.22 -0.89
N THR A 103 5.90 14.37 -0.82
CA THR A 103 6.69 14.94 -1.90
C THR A 103 8.19 14.84 -1.58
N ASP A 104 9.04 14.83 -2.61
CA ASP A 104 10.48 14.59 -2.47
C ASP A 104 11.16 15.61 -1.53
N ASP A 105 10.69 16.87 -1.51
CA ASP A 105 11.16 17.94 -0.63
C ASP A 105 10.85 17.73 0.85
N GLN A 106 9.98 16.78 1.19
CA GLN A 106 9.65 16.43 2.58
C GLN A 106 10.60 15.39 3.19
N PHE A 107 11.62 14.98 2.44
CA PHE A 107 12.64 14.04 2.92
C PHE A 107 13.98 14.77 3.10
N VAL A 108 14.65 14.51 4.22
CA VAL A 108 16.00 14.98 4.51
C VAL A 108 16.89 13.75 4.66
N GLU A 109 17.96 13.66 3.87
CA GLU A 109 18.85 12.49 3.85
C GLU A 109 18.10 11.15 3.69
N GLY A 110 17.06 11.14 2.86
CA GLY A 110 16.23 9.95 2.62
C GLY A 110 15.26 9.57 3.75
N ARG A 111 15.10 10.43 4.75
CA ARG A 111 14.17 10.21 5.87
C ARG A 111 13.05 11.23 5.88
N PRO A 112 11.81 10.84 6.22
CA PRO A 112 10.72 11.79 6.37
C PRO A 112 11.05 12.79 7.48
N ALA A 113 10.76 14.06 7.27
CA ALA A 113 11.07 15.12 8.20
C ALA A 113 9.85 16.01 8.49
N GLY A 114 9.93 16.78 9.57
CA GLY A 114 8.95 17.80 9.94
C GLY A 114 7.51 17.27 9.96
N GLN A 115 6.62 17.95 9.24
CA GLN A 115 5.19 17.61 9.19
C GLN A 115 4.90 16.26 8.55
N LEU A 116 5.75 15.79 7.64
CA LEU A 116 5.56 14.45 7.04
C LEU A 116 5.72 13.37 8.11
N LEU A 117 6.77 13.46 8.94
CA LEU A 117 6.99 12.49 10.02
C LEU A 117 5.80 12.47 10.98
N ALA A 118 5.36 13.64 11.45
CA ALA A 118 4.21 13.74 12.36
C ALA A 118 2.92 13.13 11.75
N ARG A 119 2.70 13.31 10.44
CA ARG A 119 1.55 12.72 9.74
C ARG A 119 1.67 11.21 9.65
N ILE A 120 2.86 10.67 9.36
CA ILE A 120 3.11 9.23 9.35
C ILE A 120 2.82 8.63 10.73
N GLU A 121 3.31 9.23 11.80
CA GLU A 121 3.10 8.80 13.18
C GLU A 121 1.59 8.79 13.54
N THR A 122 0.87 9.85 13.15
CA THR A 122 -0.58 9.94 13.38
C THR A 122 -1.33 8.82 12.67
N VAL A 123 -1.02 8.57 11.41
CA VAL A 123 -1.68 7.51 10.62
C VAL A 123 -1.33 6.13 11.17
N ALA A 124 -0.06 5.90 11.54
CA ALA A 124 0.37 4.63 12.14
C ALA A 124 -0.35 4.35 13.47
N ALA A 125 -0.46 5.36 14.35
CA ALA A 125 -1.19 5.23 15.61
C ALA A 125 -2.67 4.91 15.37
N ALA A 126 -3.32 5.56 14.41
CA ALA A 126 -4.71 5.29 14.05
C ALA A 126 -4.88 3.86 13.51
N ALA A 127 -3.98 3.39 12.64
CA ALA A 127 -4.02 2.03 12.12
C ALA A 127 -3.93 0.98 13.23
N VAL A 128 -3.00 1.16 14.17
CA VAL A 128 -2.83 0.26 15.32
C VAL A 128 -4.06 0.28 16.24
N ALA A 129 -4.62 1.46 16.51
CA ALA A 129 -5.82 1.56 17.35
C ALA A 129 -7.01 0.83 16.73
N LEU A 130 -7.23 0.99 15.42
CA LEU A 130 -8.30 0.31 14.69
C LEU A 130 -8.09 -1.20 14.64
N ALA A 131 -6.87 -1.67 14.38
CA ALA A 131 -6.58 -3.11 14.35
C ALA A 131 -6.82 -3.78 15.72
N ARG A 132 -6.52 -3.07 16.82
CA ARG A 132 -6.81 -3.58 18.18
C ARG A 132 -8.29 -3.59 18.55
N ALA A 133 -9.08 -2.71 17.93
CA ALA A 133 -10.52 -2.61 18.17
C ALA A 133 -11.34 -3.57 17.29
N ALA A 134 -10.75 -4.13 16.24
CA ALA A 134 -11.42 -5.09 15.36
C ALA A 134 -11.73 -6.38 16.15
N PRO A 135 -12.95 -6.93 16.05
CA PRO A 135 -13.26 -8.22 16.63
C PRO A 135 -12.39 -9.32 16.00
N ALA A 136 -12.00 -10.30 16.81
CA ALA A 136 -11.24 -11.47 16.36
C ALA A 136 -12.08 -12.34 15.41
#